data_039b798cbc457ea197fd43bf026692c8
#
_entry.id   039b798cbc457ea197fd43bf026692c8
#
_cell.length_a   1.000
_cell.length_b   1.000
_cell.length_c   1.000
_cell.angle_alpha   90.00
_cell.angle_beta   90.00
_cell.angle_gamma   90.00
#
_symmetry.space_group_name_H-M   'P 1'
#
loop_
_entity.id
_entity.type
_entity.pdbx_description
1 polymer ?
#
loop_
_entity_poly.entity_id
_entity_poly.type
_entity_poly.pdbx_seq_one_letter_code
_entity_poly.pdbx_strand_id
1 'polypeptide(L)'
;MKRDGISVFQHPLWVAMLALTCAVLWGWAYPLIKMGFGALSITPEMTGSKMVFAGLRFALSGLIILMLAGGKRLDFKLRRKADAWYILLYALLNTSLHYAFFYIGLSHSEGARAAILNSLGTFAVVILACLFFKSDRLTPRKLAGCAVGIAGLLALNLNGASSGSFTFMGDGMIILNALCSAFAGLLTRGLGQRVNVFVGTGYSLLFGGSMLVIPGLLMHEPPVSLNLAGVLVFMGLVFISTVSFALYNKLLTCNPVGKIAIYNSLIPVVGAVTSCLCLGETFYAKYLLAGGLAALGIYLINRDKK
;
A
#
# COMPACT_ATOMS: atom_id res chain seq x y z
N MET A 1 -17.87 33.92 19.06
CA MET A 1 -18.26 32.57 19.52
C MET A 1 -17.41 31.56 18.77
N LYS A 2 -16.31 31.07 19.36
CA LYS A 2 -15.53 29.93 18.84
C LYS A 2 -16.36 28.69 19.19
N ARG A 3 -16.95 28.05 18.19
CA ARG A 3 -17.47 26.68 18.33
C ARG A 3 -16.25 25.78 18.43
N ASP A 4 -16.11 25.11 19.56
CA ASP A 4 -15.12 24.05 19.82
C ASP A 4 -15.44 22.83 18.92
N GLY A 5 -15.20 23.00 17.62
CA GLY A 5 -15.35 21.90 16.65
C GLY A 5 -14.09 21.08 16.58
N ILE A 6 -14.01 20.00 17.36
CA ILE A 6 -13.01 18.96 17.12
C ILE A 6 -13.11 18.58 15.63
N SER A 7 -12.01 18.74 14.89
CA SER A 7 -11.97 18.39 13.47
C SER A 7 -12.39 16.92 13.29
N VAL A 8 -13.18 16.62 12.26
CA VAL A 8 -13.56 15.25 11.89
C VAL A 8 -12.36 14.30 11.90
N PHE A 9 -11.17 14.79 11.51
CA PHE A 9 -9.92 14.03 11.50
C PHE A 9 -9.25 13.86 12.88
N GLN A 10 -9.85 14.36 13.95
CA GLN A 10 -9.38 14.24 15.34
C GLN A 10 -10.40 13.58 16.25
N HIS A 11 -11.67 13.55 15.86
CA HIS A 11 -12.72 12.89 16.62
C HIS A 11 -12.56 11.37 16.57
N PRO A 12 -12.46 10.66 17.71
CA PRO A 12 -12.08 9.24 17.75
C PRO A 12 -12.90 8.33 16.85
N LEU A 13 -14.22 8.51 16.82
CA LEU A 13 -15.12 7.69 15.99
C LEU A 13 -14.86 7.90 14.49
N TRP A 14 -14.78 9.15 14.05
CA TRP A 14 -14.50 9.47 12.65
C TRP A 14 -13.11 9.01 12.20
N VAL A 15 -12.11 9.16 13.07
CA VAL A 15 -10.75 8.64 12.81
C VAL A 15 -10.78 7.14 12.59
N ALA A 16 -11.50 6.40 13.46
CA ALA A 16 -11.64 4.95 13.30
C ALA A 16 -12.38 4.60 11.99
N MET A 17 -13.50 5.24 11.70
CA MET A 17 -14.27 4.98 10.48
C MET A 17 -13.45 5.27 9.21
N LEU A 18 -12.76 6.41 9.14
CA LEU A 18 -11.95 6.79 7.98
C LEU A 18 -10.75 5.86 7.81
N ALA A 19 -10.09 5.46 8.89
CA ALA A 19 -8.97 4.53 8.83
C ALA A 19 -9.42 3.11 8.42
N LEU A 20 -10.57 2.64 8.93
CA LEU A 20 -11.20 1.39 8.49
C LEU A 20 -11.57 1.44 7.00
N THR A 21 -12.16 2.55 6.55
CA THR A 21 -12.48 2.74 5.12
C THR A 21 -11.22 2.61 4.25
N CYS A 22 -10.10 3.23 4.65
CA CYS A 22 -8.84 3.10 3.92
C CYS A 22 -8.36 1.64 3.88
N ALA A 23 -8.41 0.93 5.01
CA ALA A 23 -7.98 -0.46 5.10
C ALA A 23 -8.84 -1.38 4.22
N VAL A 24 -10.17 -1.20 4.24
CA VAL A 24 -11.10 -1.95 3.39
C VAL A 24 -10.86 -1.67 1.92
N LEU A 25 -10.74 -0.40 1.53
CA LEU A 25 -10.47 -0.01 0.14
C LEU A 25 -9.15 -0.60 -0.38
N TRP A 26 -8.08 -0.57 0.42
CA TRP A 26 -6.82 -1.20 0.05
C TRP A 26 -6.91 -2.73 -0.03
N GLY A 27 -7.68 -3.37 0.85
CA GLY A 27 -7.94 -4.81 0.77
C GLY A 27 -8.65 -5.18 -0.54
N TRP A 28 -9.67 -4.41 -0.94
CA TRP A 28 -10.37 -4.61 -2.22
C TRP A 28 -9.49 -4.41 -3.46
N ALA A 29 -8.39 -3.69 -3.36
CA ALA A 29 -7.49 -3.51 -4.50
C ALA A 29 -6.89 -4.83 -5.00
N TYR A 30 -6.69 -5.86 -4.14
CA TYR A 30 -6.11 -7.14 -4.55
C TYR A 30 -6.95 -7.85 -5.61
N PRO A 31 -8.23 -8.19 -5.34
CA PRO A 31 -9.04 -8.83 -6.37
C PRO A 31 -9.30 -7.91 -7.57
N LEU A 32 -9.52 -6.61 -7.36
CA LEU A 32 -9.79 -5.68 -8.47
C LEU A 32 -8.62 -5.57 -9.45
N ILE A 33 -7.37 -5.59 -9.00
CA ILE A 33 -6.20 -5.60 -9.89
C ILE A 33 -6.21 -6.86 -10.75
N LYS A 34 -6.43 -8.04 -10.16
CA LYS A 34 -6.50 -9.30 -10.91
C LYS A 34 -7.68 -9.33 -11.88
N MET A 35 -8.85 -8.83 -11.46
CA MET A 35 -10.01 -8.66 -12.36
C MET A 35 -9.71 -7.70 -13.51
N GLY A 36 -8.99 -6.60 -13.22
CA GLY A 36 -8.55 -5.66 -14.25
C GLY A 36 -7.59 -6.30 -15.25
N PHE A 37 -6.66 -7.13 -14.78
CA PHE A 37 -5.79 -7.91 -15.67
C PHE A 37 -6.59 -8.86 -16.57
N GLY A 38 -7.52 -9.63 -15.99
CA GLY A 38 -8.38 -10.52 -16.77
C GLY A 38 -9.22 -9.78 -17.80
N ALA A 39 -9.86 -8.68 -17.40
CA ALA A 39 -10.70 -7.87 -18.30
C ALA A 39 -9.91 -7.25 -19.46
N LEU A 40 -8.69 -6.82 -19.23
CA LEU A 40 -7.81 -6.20 -20.23
C LEU A 40 -6.91 -7.21 -20.97
N SER A 41 -7.06 -8.51 -20.68
CA SER A 41 -6.22 -9.60 -21.22
C SER A 41 -4.72 -9.42 -20.93
N ILE A 42 -4.39 -8.86 -19.77
CA ILE A 42 -3.00 -8.73 -19.31
C ILE A 42 -2.56 -10.04 -18.66
N THR A 43 -1.66 -10.77 -19.32
CA THR A 43 -1.17 -12.06 -18.82
C THR A 43 -0.04 -11.89 -17.78
N PRO A 44 0.31 -12.95 -17.03
CA PRO A 44 1.42 -12.88 -16.06
C PRO A 44 2.77 -12.48 -16.68
N GLU A 45 3.00 -12.77 -17.96
CA GLU A 45 4.22 -12.45 -18.69
C GLU A 45 4.31 -10.97 -19.12
N MET A 46 3.16 -10.31 -19.28
CA MET A 46 3.06 -8.92 -19.76
C MET A 46 3.45 -7.93 -18.66
N THR A 47 4.74 -7.85 -18.35
CA THR A 47 5.28 -6.99 -17.29
C THR A 47 5.15 -5.50 -17.62
N GLY A 48 5.36 -5.13 -18.89
CA GLY A 48 5.22 -3.74 -19.35
C GLY A 48 3.78 -3.24 -19.22
N SER A 49 2.81 -4.04 -19.66
CA SER A 49 1.39 -3.70 -19.55
C SER A 49 0.93 -3.56 -18.11
N LYS A 50 1.44 -4.40 -17.18
CA LYS A 50 1.20 -4.23 -15.74
C LYS A 50 1.79 -2.93 -15.20
N MET A 51 3.00 -2.57 -15.63
CA MET A 51 3.64 -1.30 -15.26
C MET A 51 2.87 -0.10 -15.79
N VAL A 52 2.39 -0.15 -17.05
CA VAL A 52 1.54 0.91 -17.63
C VAL A 52 0.22 1.02 -16.87
N PHE A 53 -0.45 -0.10 -16.60
CA PHE A 53 -1.69 -0.13 -15.83
C PHE A 53 -1.53 0.49 -14.43
N ALA A 54 -0.49 0.07 -13.70
CA ALA A 54 -0.17 0.62 -12.38
C ALA A 54 0.20 2.11 -12.48
N GLY A 55 1.07 2.44 -13.41
CA GLY A 55 1.59 3.79 -13.60
C GLY A 55 0.50 4.81 -13.93
N LEU A 56 -0.38 4.48 -14.88
CA LEU A 56 -1.52 5.33 -15.23
C LEU A 56 -2.49 5.48 -14.04
N ARG A 57 -2.78 4.40 -13.33
CA ARG A 57 -3.62 4.45 -12.12
C ARG A 57 -3.08 5.46 -11.11
N PHE A 58 -1.79 5.37 -10.77
CA PHE A 58 -1.21 6.25 -9.75
C PHE A 58 -0.98 7.67 -10.27
N ALA A 59 -0.57 7.83 -11.53
CA ALA A 59 -0.42 9.16 -12.14
C ALA A 59 -1.75 9.93 -12.14
N LEU A 60 -2.86 9.28 -12.56
CA LEU A 60 -4.19 9.87 -12.50
C LEU A 60 -4.63 10.16 -11.06
N SER A 61 -4.41 9.24 -10.13
CA SER A 61 -4.73 9.48 -8.72
C SER A 61 -3.94 10.66 -8.15
N GLY A 62 -2.65 10.75 -8.47
CA GLY A 62 -1.79 11.88 -8.08
C GLY A 62 -2.27 13.21 -8.66
N LEU A 63 -2.63 13.20 -9.95
CA LEU A 63 -3.16 14.38 -10.63
C LEU A 63 -4.47 14.87 -9.97
N ILE A 64 -5.41 13.96 -9.69
CA ILE A 64 -6.67 14.29 -9.01
C ILE A 64 -6.40 14.89 -7.63
N ILE A 65 -5.48 14.30 -6.84
CA ILE A 65 -5.11 14.84 -5.52
C ILE A 65 -4.52 16.26 -5.65
N LEU A 66 -3.63 16.50 -6.64
CA LEU A 66 -3.05 17.82 -6.87
C LEU A 66 -4.10 18.83 -7.33
N MET A 67 -5.04 18.45 -8.19
CA MET A 67 -6.15 19.31 -8.59
C MET A 67 -7.03 19.70 -7.39
N LEU A 68 -7.37 18.75 -6.52
CA LEU A 68 -8.11 19.01 -5.28
C LEU A 68 -7.30 19.90 -4.32
N ALA A 69 -5.99 19.70 -4.23
CA ALA A 69 -5.09 20.55 -3.43
C ALA A 69 -5.05 21.97 -3.97
N GLY A 70 -5.00 22.16 -5.30
CA GLY A 70 -5.07 23.45 -5.98
C GLY A 70 -6.39 24.16 -5.73
N GLY A 71 -7.51 23.46 -5.83
CA GLY A 71 -8.83 24.00 -5.50
C GLY A 71 -8.95 24.48 -4.05
N LYS A 72 -8.20 23.83 -3.13
CA LYS A 72 -8.10 24.26 -1.72
C LYS A 72 -6.97 25.26 -1.45
N ARG A 73 -6.30 25.78 -2.50
CA ARG A 73 -5.20 26.75 -2.43
C ARG A 73 -4.07 26.31 -1.47
N LEU A 74 -3.74 25.01 -1.45
CA LEU A 74 -2.62 24.52 -0.66
C LEU A 74 -1.29 24.99 -1.27
N ASP A 75 -0.26 25.11 -0.43
CA ASP A 75 1.07 25.52 -0.90
C ASP A 75 1.77 24.37 -1.65
N PHE A 76 2.07 24.60 -2.93
CA PHE A 76 2.77 23.69 -3.84
C PHE A 76 4.30 23.88 -3.84
N LYS A 77 4.79 24.95 -3.18
CA LYS A 77 6.18 25.35 -3.29
C LYS A 77 7.11 24.33 -2.63
N LEU A 78 8.08 23.87 -3.38
CA LEU A 78 9.27 23.21 -2.88
C LEU A 78 10.31 24.29 -2.56
N ARG A 79 10.68 24.39 -1.29
CA ARG A 79 11.51 25.49 -0.80
C ARG A 79 12.97 25.36 -1.23
N ARG A 80 13.46 24.13 -1.46
CA ARG A 80 14.86 23.84 -1.80
C ARG A 80 14.92 22.81 -2.94
N LYS A 81 15.98 22.86 -3.76
CA LYS A 81 16.24 21.80 -4.77
C LYS A 81 16.34 20.41 -4.12
N ALA A 82 16.91 20.33 -2.92
CA ALA A 82 16.98 19.08 -2.15
C ALA A 82 15.59 18.48 -1.83
N ASP A 83 14.55 19.33 -1.70
CA ASP A 83 13.20 18.84 -1.45
C ASP A 83 12.60 18.18 -2.69
N ALA A 84 12.94 18.64 -3.89
CA ALA A 84 12.56 18.03 -5.16
C ALA A 84 13.20 16.64 -5.30
N TRP A 85 14.50 16.52 -5.04
CA TRP A 85 15.18 15.21 -5.05
C TRP A 85 14.61 14.24 -4.01
N TYR A 86 14.28 14.75 -2.83
CA TYR A 86 13.63 13.94 -1.80
C TYR A 86 12.27 13.40 -2.26
N ILE A 87 11.46 14.23 -2.91
CA ILE A 87 10.16 13.82 -3.45
C ILE A 87 10.35 12.80 -4.57
N LEU A 88 11.33 12.98 -5.45
CA LEU A 88 11.62 12.01 -6.51
C LEU A 88 12.08 10.66 -5.94
N LEU A 89 12.98 10.65 -4.95
CA LEU A 89 13.38 9.42 -4.26
C LEU A 89 12.19 8.77 -3.53
N TYR A 90 11.37 9.58 -2.87
CA TYR A 90 10.15 9.12 -2.24
C TYR A 90 9.16 8.53 -3.26
N ALA A 91 8.96 9.19 -4.40
CA ALA A 91 8.12 8.70 -5.49
C ALA A 91 8.63 7.36 -6.07
N LEU A 92 9.95 7.26 -6.24
CA LEU A 92 10.59 6.03 -6.73
C LEU A 92 10.35 4.85 -5.77
N LEU A 93 10.59 5.03 -4.47
CA LEU A 93 10.45 3.96 -3.47
C LEU A 93 9.00 3.70 -3.10
N ASN A 94 8.20 4.77 -2.90
CA ASN A 94 6.82 4.64 -2.42
C ASN A 94 5.82 4.23 -3.52
N THR A 95 6.15 4.53 -4.78
CA THR A 95 5.21 4.29 -5.87
C THR A 95 5.82 3.43 -6.98
N SER A 96 6.95 3.83 -7.59
CA SER A 96 7.46 3.12 -8.77
C SER A 96 7.92 1.70 -8.44
N LEU A 97 8.99 1.54 -7.68
CA LEU A 97 9.55 0.22 -7.35
C LEU A 97 8.58 -0.60 -6.50
N HIS A 98 7.96 0.04 -5.50
CA HIS A 98 6.95 -0.59 -4.67
C HIS A 98 5.87 -1.27 -5.52
N TYR A 99 5.24 -0.54 -6.42
CA TYR A 99 4.14 -1.08 -7.20
C TYR A 99 4.59 -1.91 -8.42
N ALA A 100 5.78 -1.67 -8.99
CA ALA A 100 6.34 -2.58 -9.98
C ALA A 100 6.43 -4.01 -9.40
N PHE A 101 7.08 -4.14 -8.24
CA PHE A 101 7.19 -5.43 -7.55
C PHE A 101 5.83 -5.98 -7.12
N PHE A 102 4.94 -5.12 -6.62
CA PHE A 102 3.60 -5.55 -6.19
C PHE A 102 2.78 -6.14 -7.34
N TYR A 103 2.72 -5.46 -8.49
CA TYR A 103 1.90 -5.91 -9.62
C TYR A 103 2.47 -7.16 -10.29
N ILE A 104 3.79 -7.26 -10.39
CA ILE A 104 4.46 -8.49 -10.85
C ILE A 104 4.14 -9.63 -9.89
N GLY A 105 4.38 -9.42 -8.59
CA GLY A 105 4.14 -10.44 -7.57
C GLY A 105 2.68 -10.90 -7.50
N LEU A 106 1.74 -9.96 -7.54
CA LEU A 106 0.30 -10.27 -7.49
C LEU A 106 -0.18 -11.03 -8.73
N SER A 107 0.43 -10.81 -9.90
CA SER A 107 0.08 -11.55 -11.12
C SER A 107 0.56 -13.00 -11.12
N HIS A 108 1.56 -13.34 -10.30
CA HIS A 108 2.13 -14.68 -10.16
C HIS A 108 1.81 -15.35 -8.81
N SER A 109 0.91 -14.77 -8.01
CA SER A 109 0.51 -15.29 -6.70
C SER A 109 -1.01 -15.22 -6.54
N GLU A 110 -1.57 -16.03 -5.63
CA GLU A 110 -2.95 -15.85 -5.19
C GLU A 110 -3.11 -14.51 -4.48
N GLY A 111 -4.23 -13.82 -4.74
CA GLY A 111 -4.50 -12.51 -4.13
C GLY A 111 -4.57 -12.56 -2.61
N ALA A 112 -5.16 -13.63 -2.06
CA ALA A 112 -5.22 -13.88 -0.63
C ALA A 112 -3.82 -14.02 -0.02
N ARG A 113 -2.94 -14.82 -0.65
CA ARG A 113 -1.56 -15.03 -0.23
C ARG A 113 -0.74 -13.74 -0.33
N ALA A 114 -0.86 -13.03 -1.44
CA ALA A 114 -0.18 -11.75 -1.65
C ALA A 114 -0.59 -10.69 -0.61
N ALA A 115 -1.89 -10.61 -0.27
CA ALA A 115 -2.40 -9.69 0.75
C ALA A 115 -1.76 -9.93 2.12
N ILE A 116 -1.63 -11.20 2.53
CA ILE A 116 -1.02 -11.57 3.80
C ILE A 116 0.49 -11.31 3.77
N LEU A 117 1.19 -11.74 2.72
CA LEU A 117 2.65 -11.52 2.58
C LEU A 117 3.01 -10.05 2.56
N ASN A 118 2.17 -9.19 1.96
CA ASN A 118 2.41 -7.75 1.92
C ASN A 118 2.45 -7.11 3.31
N SER A 119 1.84 -7.72 4.33
CA SER A 119 1.93 -7.24 5.71
C SER A 119 3.36 -7.29 6.29
N LEU A 120 4.30 -8.02 5.65
CA LEU A 120 5.72 -8.02 5.99
C LEU A 120 6.30 -6.59 6.02
N GLY A 121 5.83 -5.69 5.15
CA GLY A 121 6.24 -4.29 5.13
C GLY A 121 6.03 -3.58 6.46
N THR A 122 4.95 -3.88 7.19
CA THR A 122 4.70 -3.31 8.52
C THR A 122 5.75 -3.77 9.54
N PHE A 123 6.16 -5.02 9.50
CA PHE A 123 7.21 -5.52 10.41
C PHE A 123 8.58 -4.98 10.03
N ALA A 124 8.86 -4.94 8.72
CA ALA A 124 10.11 -4.38 8.20
C ALA A 124 10.29 -2.90 8.57
N VAL A 125 9.25 -2.06 8.42
CA VAL A 125 9.35 -0.64 8.78
C VAL A 125 9.61 -0.44 10.27
N VAL A 126 9.05 -1.29 11.14
CA VAL A 126 9.31 -1.22 12.58
C VAL A 126 10.77 -1.52 12.91
N ILE A 127 11.30 -2.60 12.33
CA ILE A 127 12.71 -3.00 12.51
C ILE A 127 13.64 -1.91 11.97
N LEU A 128 13.42 -1.45 10.73
CA LEU A 128 14.22 -0.41 10.11
C LEU A 128 14.14 0.92 10.89
N ALA A 129 12.95 1.29 11.39
CA ALA A 129 12.80 2.50 12.21
C ALA A 129 13.68 2.44 13.47
N CYS A 130 13.75 1.28 14.12
CA CYS A 130 14.61 1.09 15.30
C CYS A 130 16.11 1.15 14.96
N LEU A 131 16.50 0.77 13.74
CA LEU A 131 17.89 0.82 13.28
C LEU A 131 18.31 2.24 12.86
N PHE A 132 17.42 2.97 12.17
CA PHE A 132 17.74 4.29 11.60
C PHE A 132 17.43 5.47 12.52
N PHE A 133 16.46 5.33 13.44
CA PHE A 133 16.06 6.43 14.31
C PHE A 133 16.37 6.15 15.77
N LYS A 134 17.26 6.94 16.38
CA LYS A 134 17.61 6.84 17.81
C LYS A 134 16.40 7.04 18.73
N SER A 135 15.35 7.71 18.25
CA SER A 135 14.09 7.92 18.97
C SER A 135 13.21 6.67 19.07
N ASP A 136 13.38 5.71 18.14
CA ASP A 136 12.60 4.49 18.08
C ASP A 136 13.38 3.32 18.67
N ARG A 137 13.16 3.06 19.96
CA ARG A 137 13.81 1.94 20.64
C ARG A 137 13.10 0.63 20.31
N LEU A 138 13.88 -0.43 20.13
CA LEU A 138 13.36 -1.80 20.00
C LEU A 138 12.94 -2.28 21.40
N THR A 139 11.63 -2.32 21.64
CA THR A 139 11.10 -2.83 22.91
C THR A 139 10.82 -4.34 22.81
N PRO A 140 10.80 -5.09 23.93
CA PRO A 140 10.44 -6.51 23.91
C PRO A 140 9.08 -6.78 23.26
N ARG A 141 8.13 -5.87 23.40
CA ARG A 141 6.80 -5.99 22.76
C ARG A 141 6.88 -5.84 21.25
N LYS A 142 7.65 -4.87 20.73
CA LYS A 142 7.88 -4.73 19.30
C LYS A 142 8.54 -5.98 18.72
N LEU A 143 9.54 -6.51 19.43
CA LEU A 143 10.21 -7.74 19.02
C LEU A 143 9.23 -8.93 19.00
N ALA A 144 8.46 -9.11 20.08
CA ALA A 144 7.43 -10.15 20.15
C ALA A 144 6.38 -9.99 19.06
N GLY A 145 5.90 -8.78 18.81
CA GLY A 145 4.94 -8.49 17.74
C GLY A 145 5.49 -8.82 16.35
N CYS A 146 6.75 -8.44 16.07
CA CYS A 146 7.42 -8.83 14.82
C CYS A 146 7.58 -10.35 14.72
N ALA A 147 8.01 -11.03 15.78
CA ALA A 147 8.19 -12.48 15.78
C ALA A 147 6.86 -13.22 15.53
N VAL A 148 5.78 -12.82 16.21
CA VAL A 148 4.44 -13.40 16.03
C VAL A 148 3.94 -13.16 14.59
N GLY A 149 4.07 -11.94 14.08
CA GLY A 149 3.62 -11.62 12.73
C GLY A 149 4.41 -12.36 11.65
N ILE A 150 5.74 -12.41 11.78
CA ILE A 150 6.60 -13.16 10.84
C ILE A 150 6.33 -14.66 10.92
N ALA A 151 6.12 -15.23 12.12
CA ALA A 151 5.71 -16.63 12.26
C ALA A 151 4.39 -16.92 11.52
N GLY A 152 3.42 -16.00 11.58
CA GLY A 152 2.19 -16.08 10.80
C GLY A 152 2.46 -16.13 9.29
N LEU A 153 3.37 -15.30 8.78
CA LEU A 153 3.74 -15.31 7.36
C LEU A 153 4.46 -16.60 6.96
N LEU A 154 5.33 -17.13 7.82
CA LEU A 154 5.98 -18.44 7.59
C LEU A 154 4.97 -19.57 7.55
N ALA A 155 3.91 -19.51 8.35
CA ALA A 155 2.84 -20.52 8.36
C ALA A 155 2.13 -20.66 7.01
N LEU A 156 2.15 -19.65 6.14
CA LEU A 156 1.63 -19.77 4.77
C LEU A 156 2.38 -20.81 3.93
N ASN A 157 3.65 -21.04 4.24
CA ASN A 157 4.50 -21.98 3.51
C ASN A 157 4.56 -23.37 4.18
N LEU A 158 3.96 -23.54 5.35
CA LEU A 158 3.84 -24.83 6.00
C LEU A 158 2.77 -25.64 5.26
N ASN A 159 3.10 -26.82 4.76
CA ASN A 159 2.26 -27.72 3.96
C ASN A 159 2.19 -27.36 2.47
N GLY A 160 3.29 -27.58 1.77
CA GLY A 160 3.53 -27.25 0.36
C GLY A 160 2.61 -27.88 -0.71
N ALA A 161 1.61 -28.68 -0.36
CA ALA A 161 0.78 -29.37 -1.36
C ALA A 161 -0.50 -28.63 -1.78
N SER A 162 -0.98 -27.66 -0.99
CA SER A 162 -2.33 -27.11 -1.21
C SER A 162 -2.41 -25.61 -1.50
N SER A 163 -1.27 -24.87 -1.54
CA SER A 163 -1.29 -23.42 -1.85
C SER A 163 -0.06 -22.95 -2.64
N GLY A 164 0.50 -23.83 -3.46
CA GLY A 164 1.69 -23.52 -4.25
C GLY A 164 3.00 -23.47 -3.42
N SER A 165 4.11 -23.89 -4.01
CA SER A 165 5.45 -23.64 -3.49
C SER A 165 5.79 -22.15 -3.58
N PHE A 166 6.78 -21.69 -2.80
CA PHE A 166 7.35 -20.36 -2.93
C PHE A 166 7.83 -20.12 -4.36
N THR A 167 7.41 -19.00 -4.96
CA THR A 167 7.90 -18.57 -6.25
C THR A 167 8.54 -17.19 -6.13
N PHE A 168 9.70 -17.01 -6.78
CA PHE A 168 10.37 -15.70 -6.72
C PHE A 168 9.54 -14.61 -7.40
N MET A 169 8.92 -14.93 -8.56
CA MET A 169 8.09 -13.96 -9.31
C MET A 169 6.78 -13.62 -8.58
N GLY A 170 6.24 -14.51 -7.75
CA GLY A 170 5.09 -14.23 -6.90
C GLY A 170 5.52 -13.68 -5.54
N ASP A 171 5.90 -14.58 -4.65
CA ASP A 171 6.18 -14.25 -3.24
C ASP A 171 7.41 -13.36 -3.07
N GLY A 172 8.49 -13.63 -3.83
CA GLY A 172 9.72 -12.85 -3.78
C GLY A 172 9.48 -11.38 -4.18
N MET A 173 8.68 -11.14 -5.22
CA MET A 173 8.32 -9.77 -5.63
C MET A 173 7.43 -9.08 -4.59
N ILE A 174 6.52 -9.78 -3.93
CA ILE A 174 5.74 -9.20 -2.82
C ILE A 174 6.65 -8.85 -1.63
N ILE A 175 7.66 -9.65 -1.34
CA ILE A 175 8.65 -9.34 -0.30
C ILE A 175 9.47 -8.08 -0.66
N LEU A 176 9.96 -7.99 -1.91
CA LEU A 176 10.65 -6.78 -2.39
C LEU A 176 9.78 -5.54 -2.33
N ASN A 177 8.51 -5.66 -2.73
CA ASN A 177 7.51 -4.61 -2.55
C ASN A 177 7.38 -4.19 -1.08
N ALA A 178 7.27 -5.14 -0.17
CA ALA A 178 7.16 -4.88 1.27
C ALA A 178 8.39 -4.14 1.82
N LEU A 179 9.59 -4.48 1.36
CA LEU A 179 10.83 -3.77 1.71
C LEU A 179 10.85 -2.33 1.16
N CYS A 180 10.45 -2.13 -0.11
CA CYS A 180 10.33 -0.78 -0.68
C CYS A 180 9.34 0.07 0.12
N SER A 181 8.19 -0.50 0.49
CA SER A 181 7.20 0.14 1.36
C SER A 181 7.78 0.54 2.71
N ALA A 182 8.58 -0.33 3.32
CA ALA A 182 9.22 -0.06 4.60
C ALA A 182 10.21 1.12 4.51
N PHE A 183 11.07 1.15 3.49
CA PHE A 183 11.97 2.30 3.26
C PHE A 183 11.20 3.59 2.95
N ALA A 184 10.16 3.52 2.12
CA ALA A 184 9.30 4.66 1.85
C ALA A 184 8.62 5.18 3.13
N GLY A 185 8.19 4.27 4.02
CA GLY A 185 7.65 4.62 5.34
C GLY A 185 8.61 5.44 6.21
N LEU A 186 9.91 5.16 6.15
CA LEU A 186 10.94 5.97 6.82
C LEU A 186 11.00 7.39 6.23
N LEU A 187 10.94 7.50 4.89
CA LEU A 187 10.96 8.77 4.20
C LEU A 187 9.68 9.60 4.46
N THR A 188 8.53 8.95 4.64
CA THR A 188 7.27 9.66 4.90
C THR A 188 7.36 10.60 6.10
N ARG A 189 8.16 10.26 7.12
CA ARG A 189 8.40 11.14 8.29
C ARG A 189 8.99 12.49 7.92
N GLY A 190 9.85 12.53 6.90
CA GLY A 190 10.48 13.77 6.42
C GLY A 190 9.64 14.56 5.42
N LEU A 191 8.62 13.95 4.82
CA LEU A 191 7.83 14.56 3.76
C LEU A 191 7.04 15.78 4.26
N GLY A 192 6.34 15.64 5.39
CA GLY A 192 5.52 16.71 5.96
C GLY A 192 6.29 17.94 6.42
N GLN A 193 7.61 17.81 6.64
CA GLN A 193 8.49 18.93 6.98
C GLN A 193 8.93 19.74 5.75
N ARG A 194 8.77 19.20 4.54
CA ARG A 194 9.27 19.73 3.27
C ARG A 194 8.17 20.31 2.40
N VAL A 195 7.00 19.71 2.42
CA VAL A 195 5.85 20.09 1.60
C VAL A 195 4.55 19.73 2.32
N ASN A 196 3.44 20.36 1.92
CA ASN A 196 2.13 19.92 2.38
C ASN A 196 1.90 18.45 2.04
N VAL A 197 1.43 17.64 3.00
CA VAL A 197 1.33 16.17 2.85
C VAL A 197 0.44 15.74 1.68
N PHE A 198 -0.65 16.47 1.42
CA PHE A 198 -1.49 16.21 0.24
C PHE A 198 -0.73 16.45 -1.06
N VAL A 199 -0.02 17.58 -1.13
CA VAL A 199 0.80 17.93 -2.30
C VAL A 199 1.93 16.94 -2.49
N GLY A 200 2.64 16.58 -1.41
CA GLY A 200 3.69 15.57 -1.44
C GLY A 200 3.20 14.19 -1.86
N THR A 201 2.00 13.79 -1.40
CA THR A 201 1.34 12.55 -1.84
C THR A 201 0.99 12.61 -3.32
N GLY A 202 0.38 13.71 -3.77
CA GLY A 202 0.05 13.89 -5.18
C GLY A 202 1.28 13.84 -6.09
N TYR A 203 2.38 14.51 -5.71
CA TYR A 203 3.65 14.43 -6.43
C TYR A 203 4.23 13.02 -6.44
N SER A 204 4.22 12.32 -5.31
CA SER A 204 4.72 10.93 -5.24
C SER A 204 3.96 10.00 -6.17
N LEU A 205 2.64 10.10 -6.19
CA LEU A 205 1.80 9.26 -7.05
C LEU A 205 1.94 9.66 -8.52
N LEU A 206 1.97 10.96 -8.84
CA LEU A 206 2.09 11.44 -10.21
C LEU A 206 3.45 11.08 -10.81
N PHE A 207 4.55 11.47 -10.17
CA PHE A 207 5.89 11.19 -10.68
C PHE A 207 6.23 9.70 -10.62
N GLY A 208 5.88 9.03 -9.51
CA GLY A 208 6.12 7.60 -9.37
C GLY A 208 5.30 6.76 -10.35
N GLY A 209 4.05 7.15 -10.62
CA GLY A 209 3.23 6.54 -11.67
C GLY A 209 3.83 6.76 -13.05
N SER A 210 4.26 7.98 -13.37
CA SER A 210 4.91 8.29 -14.65
C SER A 210 6.22 7.50 -14.85
N MET A 211 7.00 7.33 -13.78
CA MET A 211 8.21 6.48 -13.81
C MET A 211 7.91 5.01 -14.11
N LEU A 212 6.69 4.52 -13.85
CA LEU A 212 6.26 3.17 -14.23
C LEU A 212 5.79 3.10 -15.69
N VAL A 213 5.09 4.14 -16.17
CA VAL A 213 4.55 4.18 -17.53
C VAL A 213 5.67 4.13 -18.55
N ILE A 214 6.73 4.91 -18.36
CA ILE A 214 7.82 5.02 -19.34
C ILE A 214 8.48 3.66 -19.64
N PRO A 215 9.05 2.92 -18.67
CA PRO A 215 9.64 1.62 -18.95
C PRO A 215 8.60 0.61 -19.43
N GLY A 216 7.35 0.67 -18.93
CA GLY A 216 6.29 -0.21 -19.40
C GLY A 216 5.98 -0.07 -20.88
N LEU A 217 5.94 1.14 -21.41
CA LEU A 217 5.75 1.40 -22.85
C LEU A 217 6.95 0.97 -23.69
N LEU A 218 8.17 1.07 -23.15
CA LEU A 218 9.40 0.67 -23.86
C LEU A 218 9.54 -0.85 -24.00
N MET A 219 8.76 -1.65 -23.29
CA MET A 219 8.76 -3.11 -23.43
C MET A 219 8.06 -3.62 -24.69
N HIS A 220 7.35 -2.76 -25.42
CA HIS A 220 6.72 -3.07 -26.71
C HIS A 220 5.86 -4.34 -26.70
N GLU A 221 5.08 -4.53 -25.64
CA GLU A 221 4.19 -5.67 -25.49
C GLU A 221 2.94 -5.57 -26.39
N PRO A 222 2.26 -6.68 -26.64
CA PRO A 222 1.00 -6.69 -27.39
C PRO A 222 -0.01 -5.69 -26.79
N PRO A 223 -0.86 -5.08 -27.62
CA PRO A 223 -1.88 -4.16 -27.14
C PRO A 223 -2.88 -4.88 -26.23
N VAL A 224 -3.26 -4.21 -25.14
CA VAL A 224 -4.28 -4.71 -24.21
C VAL A 224 -5.68 -4.60 -24.82
N SER A 225 -6.59 -5.50 -24.46
CA SER A 225 -7.99 -5.48 -24.88
C SER A 225 -8.76 -4.40 -24.11
N LEU A 226 -8.92 -3.23 -24.70
CA LEU A 226 -9.71 -2.17 -24.09
C LEU A 226 -11.20 -2.50 -24.18
N ASN A 227 -11.84 -2.66 -23.01
CA ASN A 227 -13.27 -2.88 -22.89
C ASN A 227 -13.86 -2.12 -21.70
N LEU A 228 -15.19 -1.99 -21.69
CA LEU A 228 -15.88 -1.23 -20.65
C LEU A 228 -15.62 -1.78 -19.24
N ALA A 229 -15.60 -3.10 -19.08
CA ALA A 229 -15.37 -3.73 -17.77
C ALA A 229 -13.97 -3.39 -17.24
N GLY A 230 -12.93 -3.51 -18.08
CA GLY A 230 -11.55 -3.13 -17.72
C GLY A 230 -11.42 -1.66 -17.34
N VAL A 231 -12.08 -0.77 -18.11
CA VAL A 231 -12.09 0.67 -17.80
C VAL A 231 -12.79 0.96 -16.48
N LEU A 232 -13.94 0.34 -16.20
CA LEU A 232 -14.66 0.54 -14.94
C LEU A 232 -13.83 0.05 -13.73
N VAL A 233 -13.22 -1.13 -13.83
CA VAL A 233 -12.32 -1.64 -12.78
C VAL A 233 -11.13 -0.72 -12.59
N PHE A 234 -10.52 -0.24 -13.68
CA PHE A 234 -9.40 0.71 -13.61
C PHE A 234 -9.79 2.00 -12.92
N MET A 235 -10.94 2.60 -13.27
CA MET A 235 -11.44 3.81 -12.63
C MET A 235 -11.79 3.60 -11.15
N GLY A 236 -12.34 2.43 -10.80
CA GLY A 236 -12.53 2.01 -9.42
C GLY A 236 -11.21 1.97 -8.65
N LEU A 237 -10.15 1.43 -9.24
CA LEU A 237 -8.81 1.42 -8.65
C LEU A 237 -8.20 2.83 -8.51
N VAL A 238 -8.42 3.72 -9.48
CA VAL A 238 -8.03 5.14 -9.39
C VAL A 238 -8.75 5.80 -8.21
N PHE A 239 -10.06 5.59 -8.08
CA PHE A 239 -10.85 6.09 -6.95
C PHE A 239 -10.31 5.58 -5.60
N ILE A 240 -10.08 4.26 -5.49
CA ILE A 240 -9.50 3.66 -4.28
C ILE A 240 -8.18 4.33 -3.92
N SER A 241 -7.27 4.50 -4.89
CA SER A 241 -5.97 5.12 -4.64
C SER A 241 -6.11 6.58 -4.20
N THR A 242 -6.91 7.37 -4.92
CA THR A 242 -7.12 8.78 -4.62
C THR A 242 -7.67 8.98 -3.20
N VAL A 243 -8.75 8.26 -2.88
CA VAL A 243 -9.43 8.40 -1.59
C VAL A 243 -8.57 7.89 -0.45
N SER A 244 -8.04 6.67 -0.57
CA SER A 244 -7.29 6.05 0.52
C SER A 244 -6.00 6.80 0.83
N PHE A 245 -5.19 7.17 -0.17
CA PHE A 245 -3.96 7.93 0.08
C PHE A 245 -4.23 9.33 0.63
N ALA A 246 -5.25 10.02 0.11
CA ALA A 246 -5.62 11.35 0.61
C ALA A 246 -6.09 11.30 2.07
N LEU A 247 -7.00 10.37 2.40
CA LEU A 247 -7.54 10.23 3.75
C LEU A 247 -6.49 9.73 4.73
N TYR A 248 -5.77 8.67 4.39
CA TYR A 248 -4.77 8.06 5.27
C TYR A 248 -3.66 9.04 5.64
N ASN A 249 -3.09 9.74 4.65
CA ASN A 249 -2.05 10.72 4.91
C ASN A 249 -2.59 11.91 5.73
N LYS A 250 -3.83 12.32 5.52
CA LYS A 250 -4.46 13.34 6.37
C LYS A 250 -4.64 12.85 7.80
N LEU A 251 -5.07 11.62 8.00
CA LEU A 251 -5.17 11.01 9.33
C LEU A 251 -3.82 10.97 10.04
N LEU A 252 -2.75 10.61 9.32
CA LEU A 252 -1.39 10.58 9.87
C LEU A 252 -0.87 11.96 10.28
N THR A 253 -1.33 13.05 9.64
CA THR A 253 -0.93 14.41 10.05
C THR A 253 -1.67 14.92 11.28
N CYS A 254 -2.83 14.35 11.59
CA CYS A 254 -3.70 14.82 12.67
C CYS A 254 -3.70 13.91 13.90
N ASN A 255 -3.09 12.71 13.80
CA ASN A 255 -3.15 11.69 14.84
C ASN A 255 -1.80 11.00 15.02
N PRO A 256 -1.54 10.40 16.20
CA PRO A 256 -0.38 9.54 16.39
C PRO A 256 -0.35 8.39 15.38
N VAL A 257 0.81 8.21 14.72
CA VAL A 257 0.98 7.23 13.63
C VAL A 257 0.57 5.81 14.08
N GLY A 258 1.00 5.38 15.28
CA GLY A 258 0.64 4.07 15.82
C GLY A 258 -0.87 3.86 15.99
N LYS A 259 -1.64 4.93 16.31
CA LYS A 259 -3.10 4.85 16.43
C LYS A 259 -3.77 4.57 15.09
N ILE A 260 -3.23 5.13 14.01
CA ILE A 260 -3.75 4.92 12.64
C ILE A 260 -3.26 3.60 12.06
N ALA A 261 -2.00 3.26 12.28
CA ALA A 261 -1.38 2.05 11.75
C ALA A 261 -2.03 0.74 12.23
N ILE A 262 -2.70 0.73 13.40
CA ILE A 262 -3.45 -0.43 13.89
C ILE A 262 -4.49 -0.89 12.87
N TYR A 263 -5.16 0.05 12.19
CA TYR A 263 -6.19 -0.28 11.21
C TYR A 263 -5.64 -0.98 9.96
N ASN A 264 -4.35 -0.79 9.64
CA ASN A 264 -3.70 -1.49 8.52
C ASN A 264 -3.61 -3.00 8.75
N SER A 265 -3.75 -3.48 10.00
CA SER A 265 -3.84 -4.93 10.29
C SER A 265 -5.05 -5.61 9.63
N LEU A 266 -6.06 -4.85 9.23
CA LEU A 266 -7.22 -5.37 8.53
C LEU A 266 -6.99 -5.56 7.02
N ILE A 267 -6.02 -4.87 6.43
CA ILE A 267 -5.75 -4.96 4.99
C ILE A 267 -5.52 -6.41 4.54
N PRO A 268 -4.62 -7.20 5.17
CA PRO A 268 -4.39 -8.59 4.76
C PRO A 268 -5.64 -9.46 4.95
N VAL A 269 -6.42 -9.22 6.00
CA VAL A 269 -7.65 -9.98 6.26
C VAL A 269 -8.71 -9.68 5.19
N VAL A 270 -8.97 -8.40 4.94
CA VAL A 270 -9.92 -7.98 3.90
C VAL A 270 -9.45 -8.44 2.53
N GLY A 271 -8.16 -8.28 2.20
CA GLY A 271 -7.59 -8.70 0.92
C GLY A 271 -7.71 -10.21 0.69
N ALA A 272 -7.43 -11.03 1.71
CA ALA A 272 -7.58 -12.48 1.62
C ALA A 272 -9.05 -12.88 1.41
N VAL A 273 -9.96 -12.35 2.23
CA VAL A 273 -11.39 -12.66 2.14
C VAL A 273 -11.97 -12.23 0.78
N THR A 274 -11.72 -10.99 0.37
CA THR A 274 -12.25 -10.47 -0.90
C THR A 274 -11.66 -11.17 -2.11
N SER A 275 -10.38 -11.58 -2.09
CA SER A 275 -9.77 -12.35 -3.17
C SER A 275 -10.41 -13.74 -3.30
N CYS A 276 -10.63 -14.43 -2.19
CA CYS A 276 -11.33 -15.73 -2.22
C CYS A 276 -12.76 -15.59 -2.76
N LEU A 277 -13.50 -14.55 -2.34
CA LEU A 277 -14.90 -14.36 -2.75
C LEU A 277 -15.02 -13.92 -4.22
N CYS A 278 -14.15 -13.03 -4.68
CA CYS A 278 -14.29 -12.42 -6.02
C CYS A 278 -13.58 -13.19 -7.13
N LEU A 279 -12.49 -13.89 -6.79
CA LEU A 279 -11.66 -14.61 -7.76
C LEU A 279 -11.90 -16.11 -7.74
N GLY A 280 -12.76 -16.62 -6.85
CA GLY A 280 -12.96 -18.05 -6.65
C GLY A 280 -11.70 -18.76 -6.14
N GLU A 281 -10.78 -18.04 -5.52
CA GLU A 281 -9.57 -18.64 -4.92
C GLU A 281 -9.95 -19.55 -3.76
N THR A 282 -9.28 -20.70 -3.63
CA THR A 282 -9.57 -21.64 -2.55
C THR A 282 -9.22 -21.01 -1.21
N PHE A 283 -10.20 -20.99 -0.30
CA PHE A 283 -9.98 -20.50 1.04
C PHE A 283 -9.28 -21.58 1.88
N TYR A 284 -8.05 -21.34 2.28
CA TYR A 284 -7.30 -22.23 3.16
C TYR A 284 -7.35 -21.72 4.60
N ALA A 285 -7.62 -22.62 5.55
CA ALA A 285 -7.64 -22.30 6.99
C ALA A 285 -6.34 -21.61 7.46
N LYS A 286 -5.21 -21.89 6.83
CA LYS A 286 -3.93 -21.23 7.10
C LYS A 286 -3.94 -19.72 6.80
N TYR A 287 -4.83 -19.21 5.92
CA TYR A 287 -4.98 -17.77 5.68
C TYR A 287 -5.57 -17.06 6.92
N LEU A 288 -6.50 -17.73 7.64
CA LEU A 288 -7.01 -17.21 8.91
C LEU A 288 -5.91 -17.19 9.98
N LEU A 289 -5.16 -18.27 10.08
CA LEU A 289 -4.06 -18.37 11.05
C LEU A 289 -2.99 -17.30 10.75
N ALA A 290 -2.50 -17.24 9.52
CA ALA A 290 -1.45 -16.31 9.11
C ALA A 290 -1.93 -14.85 9.20
N GLY A 291 -3.13 -14.55 8.71
CA GLY A 291 -3.72 -13.21 8.79
C GLY A 291 -3.99 -12.78 10.24
N GLY A 292 -4.49 -13.69 11.08
CA GLY A 292 -4.70 -13.47 12.50
C GLY A 292 -3.42 -13.22 13.27
N LEU A 293 -2.36 -14.01 13.02
CA LEU A 293 -1.04 -13.80 13.62
C LEU A 293 -0.39 -12.51 13.13
N ALA A 294 -0.51 -12.17 11.84
CA ALA A 294 -0.03 -10.89 11.32
C ALA A 294 -0.76 -9.71 11.98
N ALA A 295 -2.09 -9.78 12.09
CA ALA A 295 -2.90 -8.75 12.74
C ALA A 295 -2.54 -8.61 14.23
N LEU A 296 -2.37 -9.73 14.95
CA LEU A 296 -1.93 -9.74 16.35
C LEU A 296 -0.53 -9.13 16.49
N GLY A 297 0.40 -9.49 15.62
CA GLY A 297 1.76 -8.92 15.60
C GLY A 297 1.72 -7.40 15.43
N ILE A 298 0.95 -6.88 14.46
CA ILE A 298 0.76 -5.44 14.23
C ILE A 298 0.10 -4.78 15.45
N TYR A 299 -0.89 -5.42 16.05
CA TYR A 299 -1.53 -4.92 17.27
C TYR A 299 -0.55 -4.80 18.44
N LEU A 300 0.27 -5.83 18.68
CA LEU A 300 1.27 -5.83 19.77
C LEU A 300 2.29 -4.70 19.58
N ILE A 301 2.79 -4.51 18.35
CA ILE A 301 3.73 -3.42 18.01
C ILE A 301 3.12 -2.06 18.34
N ASN A 302 1.85 -1.85 17.99
CA ASN A 302 1.19 -0.55 18.14
C ASN A 302 0.63 -0.29 19.56
N ARG A 303 0.54 -1.33 20.40
CA ARG A 303 0.13 -1.20 21.81
C ARG A 303 1.21 -0.62 22.70
N ASP A 304 2.46 -0.53 22.22
CA ASP A 304 3.58 0.03 22.97
C ASP A 304 3.34 1.52 23.17
N LYS A 305 2.71 1.86 24.28
CA LYS A 305 2.40 3.22 24.69
C LYS A 305 3.16 3.58 25.97
N LYS A 306 3.73 4.73 25.87
CA LYS A 306 4.22 5.63 26.92
C LYS A 306 5.60 5.35 27.43
#